data_2a146df57b721b87c8a48718e3557da2
#
_entry.id   2a146df57b721b87c8a48718e3557da2
#
_cell.length_a   1.000
_cell.length_b   1.000
_cell.length_c   1.000
_cell.angle_alpha   90.00
_cell.angle_beta   90.00
_cell.angle_gamma   90.00
#
_symmetry.space_group_name_H-M   'P 1'
#
loop_
_entity.id
_entity.type
_entity.pdbx_description
1 polymer ?
#
loop_
_entity_poly.entity_id
_entity_poly.type
_entity_poly.pdbx_seq_one_letter_code
_entity_poly.pdbx_strand_id
1 'polypeptide(L)'
;SPSEAHLWENGEEKTVKIDEIKAGNILRVKPGEKIPVDGVIIEGYSTIDESMITGEPIPVEKSIDNQVISGTINGNGTFLMKSQRVGSETLLAQIIKMVNDASRSKAPIQKLTDKVSKVFVPVVIFISVLTFVLWWIFGAEPKFFNAFVNALAVLIIACPCALGLATPMSVVVGIGKGAQNGILIKSAEALEQMEKINVLITDKTGTLTEGKPSLEYVFPAKNYTENQIINISASLNKNSEHPLSKAI
;
A
#
# COMPACT_ATOMS: atom_id res chain seq x y z
N SER A 1 -0.89 13.58 3.85
CA SER A 1 -0.15 14.65 3.18
C SER A 1 -0.31 15.95 3.94
N PRO A 2 0.66 16.88 3.92
CA PRO A 2 0.48 18.23 4.43
C PRO A 2 -0.60 18.97 3.65
N SER A 3 -1.15 20.05 4.19
CA SER A 3 -2.14 20.90 3.50
C SER A 3 -1.50 22.03 2.69
N GLU A 4 -0.27 22.39 3.05
CA GLU A 4 0.49 23.52 2.50
C GLU A 4 1.90 23.11 2.16
N ALA A 5 2.57 23.86 1.28
CA ALA A 5 3.96 23.70 0.91
C ALA A 5 4.62 25.03 0.64
N HIS A 6 5.94 25.08 0.69
CA HIS A 6 6.74 26.26 0.48
C HIS A 6 7.30 26.28 -0.95
N LEU A 7 6.63 27.03 -1.82
CA LEU A 7 7.08 27.28 -3.19
C LEU A 7 8.27 28.25 -3.17
N TRP A 8 9.33 27.91 -3.90
CA TRP A 8 10.54 28.70 -4.04
C TRP A 8 10.61 29.30 -5.46
N GLU A 9 10.39 30.60 -5.57
CA GLU A 9 10.45 31.32 -6.84
C GLU A 9 11.25 32.61 -6.70
N ASN A 10 12.16 32.89 -7.63
CA ASN A 10 12.98 34.13 -7.70
C ASN A 10 13.73 34.46 -6.40
N GLY A 11 14.11 33.45 -5.61
CA GLY A 11 14.80 33.65 -4.34
C GLY A 11 13.88 33.92 -3.14
N GLU A 12 12.59 33.91 -3.34
CA GLU A 12 11.59 34.13 -2.28
C GLU A 12 10.77 32.87 -2.02
N GLU A 13 10.38 32.71 -0.75
CA GLU A 13 9.53 31.62 -0.29
C GLU A 13 8.07 32.08 -0.20
N LYS A 14 7.17 31.33 -0.82
CA LYS A 14 5.73 31.58 -0.77
C LYS A 14 5.01 30.32 -0.31
N THR A 15 4.19 30.42 0.73
CA THR A 15 3.32 29.32 1.16
C THR A 15 2.14 29.18 0.21
N VAL A 16 1.92 27.99 -0.33
CA VAL A 16 0.84 27.66 -1.26
C VAL A 16 0.13 26.38 -0.81
N LYS A 17 -1.11 26.21 -1.23
CA LYS A 17 -1.83 24.95 -1.01
C LYS A 17 -1.25 23.85 -1.89
N ILE A 18 -1.28 22.61 -1.39
CA ILE A 18 -0.76 21.45 -2.14
C ILE A 18 -1.42 21.31 -3.51
N ASP A 19 -2.71 21.59 -3.61
CA ASP A 19 -3.46 21.48 -4.87
C ASP A 19 -3.04 22.51 -5.94
N GLU A 20 -2.28 23.54 -5.55
CA GLU A 20 -1.76 24.56 -6.47
C GLU A 20 -0.39 24.19 -7.04
N ILE A 21 0.26 23.15 -6.49
CA ILE A 21 1.59 22.70 -6.93
C ILE A 21 1.47 21.98 -8.27
N LYS A 22 2.34 22.36 -9.20
CA LYS A 22 2.47 21.74 -10.52
C LYS A 22 3.80 21.02 -10.67
N ALA A 23 3.83 20.02 -11.54
CA ALA A 23 5.09 19.38 -11.91
C ALA A 23 6.08 20.42 -12.45
N GLY A 24 7.33 20.36 -11.97
CA GLY A 24 8.38 21.31 -12.29
C GLY A 24 8.54 22.46 -11.30
N ASN A 25 7.60 22.69 -10.36
CA ASN A 25 7.78 23.69 -9.31
C ASN A 25 8.95 23.33 -8.39
N ILE A 26 9.67 24.35 -7.92
CA ILE A 26 10.70 24.18 -6.91
C ILE A 26 10.08 24.44 -5.54
N LEU A 27 10.28 23.49 -4.63
CA LEU A 27 9.72 23.54 -3.29
C LEU A 27 10.86 23.48 -2.27
N ARG A 28 10.75 24.25 -1.20
CA ARG A 28 11.63 24.20 -0.05
C ARG A 28 11.00 23.29 1.01
N VAL A 29 11.77 22.35 1.55
CA VAL A 29 11.34 21.48 2.64
C VAL A 29 12.27 21.71 3.83
N LYS A 30 11.68 22.09 4.96
CA LYS A 30 12.38 22.41 6.20
C LYS A 30 12.46 21.17 7.12
N PRO A 31 13.34 21.17 8.13
CA PRO A 31 13.43 20.09 9.10
C PRO A 31 12.09 19.83 9.80
N GLY A 32 11.73 18.55 9.93
CA GLY A 32 10.49 18.10 10.56
C GLY A 32 9.24 18.19 9.68
N GLU A 33 9.34 18.78 8.49
CA GLU A 33 8.19 18.89 7.58
C GLU A 33 7.97 17.60 6.80
N LYS A 34 6.72 17.34 6.46
CA LYS A 34 6.36 16.28 5.52
C LYS A 34 6.61 16.74 4.09
N ILE A 35 7.22 15.86 3.30
CA ILE A 35 7.44 16.11 1.87
C ILE A 35 6.09 16.22 1.17
N PRO A 36 5.82 17.34 0.46
CA PRO A 36 4.48 17.63 -0.05
C PRO A 36 4.08 16.78 -1.25
N VAL A 37 5.00 16.58 -2.19
CA VAL A 37 4.78 15.86 -3.46
C VAL A 37 6.02 15.03 -3.80
N ASP A 38 5.91 14.10 -4.75
CA ASP A 38 7.09 13.36 -5.22
C ASP A 38 7.98 14.25 -6.09
N GLY A 39 9.29 14.13 -5.91
CA GLY A 39 10.26 14.92 -6.68
C GLY A 39 11.70 14.47 -6.49
N VAL A 40 12.61 15.33 -6.91
CA VAL A 40 14.05 15.12 -6.83
C VAL A 40 14.70 16.30 -6.13
N ILE A 41 15.66 16.04 -5.25
CA ILE A 41 16.44 17.07 -4.58
C ILE A 41 17.36 17.75 -5.62
N ILE A 42 17.30 19.08 -5.69
CA ILE A 42 18.14 19.88 -6.59
C ILE A 42 19.21 20.68 -5.84
N GLU A 43 19.02 20.89 -4.54
CA GLU A 43 19.98 21.61 -3.69
C GLU A 43 19.82 21.15 -2.24
N GLY A 44 20.94 21.01 -1.52
CA GLY A 44 20.95 20.60 -0.12
C GLY A 44 21.03 19.09 0.09
N TYR A 45 20.88 18.66 1.34
CA TYR A 45 20.86 17.27 1.76
C TYR A 45 20.09 17.15 3.07
N SER A 46 19.54 15.97 3.34
CA SER A 46 18.90 15.66 4.62
C SER A 46 18.80 14.15 4.84
N THR A 47 18.45 13.77 6.05
CA THR A 47 17.93 12.43 6.36
C THR A 47 16.42 12.43 6.22
N ILE A 48 15.84 11.41 5.60
CA ILE A 48 14.39 11.32 5.38
C ILE A 48 13.89 10.04 6.02
N ASP A 49 12.88 10.17 6.86
CA ASP A 49 12.14 9.04 7.41
C ASP A 49 11.12 8.56 6.36
N GLU A 50 11.43 7.44 5.72
CA GLU A 50 10.60 6.76 4.73
C GLU A 50 9.85 5.56 5.33
N SER A 51 9.86 5.38 6.65
CA SER A 51 9.30 4.21 7.34
C SER A 51 7.82 3.94 7.03
N MET A 52 7.05 5.00 6.76
CA MET A 52 5.65 4.88 6.35
C MET A 52 5.46 4.17 5.01
N ILE A 53 6.48 4.11 4.16
CA ILE A 53 6.42 3.56 2.81
C ILE A 53 7.25 2.28 2.71
N THR A 54 8.47 2.29 3.24
CA THR A 54 9.41 1.16 3.18
C THR A 54 9.22 0.17 4.33
N GLY A 55 8.67 0.61 5.45
CA GLY A 55 8.60 -0.16 6.70
C GLY A 55 9.91 -0.19 7.49
N GLU A 56 11.00 0.38 6.97
CA GLU A 56 12.30 0.43 7.64
C GLU A 56 12.38 1.63 8.60
N PRO A 57 12.72 1.42 9.88
CA PRO A 57 12.72 2.50 10.88
C PRO A 57 13.94 3.44 10.79
N ILE A 58 14.93 3.11 9.97
CA ILE A 58 16.16 3.88 9.87
C ILE A 58 15.99 4.96 8.79
N PRO A 59 16.15 6.27 9.13
CA PRO A 59 16.10 7.33 8.15
C PRO A 59 17.20 7.19 7.10
N VAL A 60 16.87 7.50 5.84
CA VAL A 60 17.77 7.39 4.69
C VAL A 60 18.38 8.74 4.37
N GLU A 61 19.68 8.80 4.20
CA GLU A 61 20.37 10.01 3.72
C GLU A 61 20.04 10.27 2.24
N LYS A 62 19.59 11.48 1.94
CA LYS A 62 19.27 11.94 0.59
C LYS A 62 20.03 13.23 0.28
N SER A 63 20.55 13.28 -0.92
CA SER A 63 21.32 14.40 -1.46
C SER A 63 20.83 14.77 -2.87
N ILE A 64 21.51 15.66 -3.54
CA ILE A 64 21.19 16.08 -4.92
C ILE A 64 21.01 14.87 -5.83
N ASP A 65 20.01 14.93 -6.72
CA ASP A 65 19.57 13.88 -7.64
C ASP A 65 18.87 12.67 -6.99
N ASN A 66 18.75 12.63 -5.66
CA ASN A 66 17.95 11.59 -5.01
C ASN A 66 16.47 11.91 -5.06
N GLN A 67 15.67 10.86 -5.28
CA GLN A 67 14.21 10.95 -5.25
C GLN A 67 13.70 11.06 -3.81
N VAL A 68 12.66 11.88 -3.64
CA VAL A 68 11.92 12.05 -2.40
C VAL A 68 10.43 11.81 -2.65
N ILE A 69 9.76 11.23 -1.67
CA ILE A 69 8.40 10.72 -1.80
C ILE A 69 7.45 11.51 -0.92
N SER A 70 6.29 11.84 -1.45
CA SER A 70 5.22 12.54 -0.73
C SER A 70 4.80 11.80 0.55
N GLY A 71 4.65 12.55 1.64
CA GLY A 71 4.20 12.05 2.93
C GLY A 71 5.31 11.54 3.86
N THR A 72 6.54 11.33 3.36
CA THR A 72 7.71 11.04 4.18
C THR A 72 8.16 12.28 4.96
N ILE A 73 8.91 12.10 6.04
CA ILE A 73 9.26 13.19 6.96
C ILE A 73 10.71 13.59 6.77
N ASN A 74 10.92 14.87 6.52
CA ASN A 74 12.26 15.44 6.46
C ASN A 74 12.88 15.52 7.86
N GLY A 75 14.12 15.04 8.01
CA GLY A 75 14.86 15.05 9.28
C GLY A 75 15.52 16.40 9.57
N ASN A 76 16.83 16.45 9.53
CA ASN A 76 17.62 17.54 10.11
C ASN A 76 18.04 18.64 9.11
N GLY A 77 17.99 18.37 7.80
CA GLY A 77 18.44 19.30 6.76
C GLY A 77 17.30 20.11 6.15
N THR A 78 17.67 21.20 5.47
CA THR A 78 16.77 21.92 4.56
C THR A 78 17.24 21.66 3.14
N PHE A 79 16.34 21.37 2.24
CA PHE A 79 16.67 21.17 0.84
C PHE A 79 15.62 21.79 -0.10
N LEU A 80 16.04 22.04 -1.33
CA LEU A 80 15.16 22.39 -2.44
C LEU A 80 14.93 21.15 -3.29
N MET A 81 13.66 20.91 -3.63
CA MET A 81 13.27 19.82 -4.50
C MET A 81 12.50 20.34 -5.71
N LYS A 82 12.66 19.67 -6.84
CA LYS A 82 11.83 19.88 -8.02
C LYS A 82 10.73 18.84 -8.03
N SER A 83 9.48 19.29 -8.03
CA SER A 83 8.30 18.41 -8.09
C SER A 83 8.24 17.66 -9.42
N GLN A 84 7.96 16.36 -9.37
CA GLN A 84 7.81 15.51 -10.56
C GLN A 84 6.40 14.99 -10.68
N ARG A 85 5.83 14.38 -9.64
CA ARG A 85 4.47 13.85 -9.59
C ARG A 85 3.68 14.57 -8.50
N VAL A 86 2.50 15.04 -8.86
CA VAL A 86 1.64 15.87 -8.00
C VAL A 86 0.24 15.26 -7.86
N GLY A 87 -0.47 15.61 -6.80
CA GLY A 87 -1.84 15.19 -6.58
C GLY A 87 -2.04 13.68 -6.62
N SER A 88 -2.92 13.20 -7.50
CA SER A 88 -3.24 11.78 -7.64
C SER A 88 -2.13 10.93 -8.27
N GLU A 89 -1.11 11.54 -8.83
CA GLU A 89 0.02 10.85 -9.47
C GLU A 89 1.16 10.54 -8.48
N THR A 90 1.11 11.08 -7.27
CA THR A 90 2.11 10.76 -6.22
C THR A 90 2.05 9.28 -5.86
N LEU A 91 3.19 8.70 -5.49
CA LEU A 91 3.29 7.31 -5.07
C LEU A 91 2.34 7.00 -3.91
N LEU A 92 2.28 7.89 -2.92
CA LEU A 92 1.37 7.74 -1.78
C LEU A 92 -0.10 7.73 -2.21
N ALA A 93 -0.51 8.62 -3.12
CA ALA A 93 -1.87 8.65 -3.64
C ALA A 93 -2.22 7.36 -4.42
N GLN A 94 -1.28 6.83 -5.19
CA GLN A 94 -1.45 5.56 -5.90
C GLN A 94 -1.58 4.37 -4.94
N ILE A 95 -0.77 4.32 -3.87
CA ILE A 95 -0.87 3.31 -2.82
C ILE A 95 -2.24 3.35 -2.15
N ILE A 96 -2.68 4.55 -1.73
CA ILE A 96 -4.00 4.75 -1.10
C ILE A 96 -5.12 4.29 -2.05
N LYS A 97 -5.03 4.63 -3.33
CA LYS A 97 -6.00 4.19 -4.33
C LYS A 97 -6.03 2.68 -4.46
N MET A 98 -4.87 2.02 -4.60
CA MET A 98 -4.78 0.56 -4.70
C MET A 98 -5.38 -0.13 -3.47
N VAL A 99 -5.07 0.34 -2.26
CA VAL A 99 -5.65 -0.22 -1.01
C VAL A 99 -7.17 -0.03 -0.97
N ASN A 100 -7.67 1.14 -1.36
CA ASN A 100 -9.10 1.41 -1.42
C ASN A 100 -9.81 0.53 -2.46
N ASP A 101 -9.26 0.41 -3.66
CA ASP A 101 -9.83 -0.40 -4.74
C ASP A 101 -9.82 -1.90 -4.35
N ALA A 102 -8.72 -2.38 -3.74
CA ALA A 102 -8.62 -3.74 -3.23
C ALA A 102 -9.66 -4.00 -2.10
N SER A 103 -9.80 -3.06 -1.16
CA SER A 103 -10.74 -3.16 -0.04
C SER A 103 -12.21 -3.16 -0.49
N ARG A 104 -12.52 -2.49 -1.61
CA ARG A 104 -13.86 -2.49 -2.22
C ARG A 104 -14.12 -3.68 -3.10
N SER A 105 -13.09 -4.40 -3.51
CA SER A 105 -13.25 -5.62 -4.32
C SER A 105 -13.90 -6.73 -3.49
N LYS A 106 -14.77 -7.52 -4.13
CA LYS A 106 -15.42 -8.66 -3.47
C LYS A 106 -14.71 -9.95 -3.83
N ALA A 107 -14.29 -10.70 -2.83
CA ALA A 107 -13.79 -12.06 -3.00
C ALA A 107 -14.83 -12.97 -3.62
N PRO A 108 -14.47 -14.00 -4.40
CA PRO A 108 -15.38 -15.01 -4.94
C PRO A 108 -16.28 -15.64 -3.87
N ILE A 109 -15.72 -15.98 -2.71
CA ILE A 109 -16.49 -16.52 -1.58
C ILE A 109 -17.56 -15.54 -1.09
N GLN A 110 -17.29 -14.25 -1.09
CA GLN A 110 -18.28 -13.24 -0.70
C GLN A 110 -19.42 -13.15 -1.72
N LYS A 111 -19.12 -13.21 -3.03
CA LYS A 111 -20.14 -13.26 -4.09
C LYS A 111 -21.04 -14.48 -3.96
N LEU A 112 -20.47 -15.64 -3.59
CA LEU A 112 -21.22 -16.86 -3.31
C LEU A 112 -22.14 -16.67 -2.11
N THR A 113 -21.64 -16.12 -1.01
CA THR A 113 -22.41 -15.82 0.19
C THR A 113 -23.57 -14.87 -0.10
N ASP A 114 -23.34 -13.79 -0.86
CA ASP A 114 -24.37 -12.86 -1.30
C ASP A 114 -25.48 -13.57 -2.11
N LYS A 115 -25.09 -14.50 -3.01
CA LYS A 115 -26.03 -15.29 -3.81
C LYS A 115 -26.89 -16.24 -2.96
N VAL A 116 -26.28 -16.93 -2.01
CA VAL A 116 -26.98 -17.81 -1.08
C VAL A 116 -27.95 -16.98 -0.21
N SER A 117 -27.50 -15.87 0.34
CA SER A 117 -28.30 -15.00 1.20
C SER A 117 -29.55 -14.45 0.49
N LYS A 118 -29.46 -14.15 -0.81
CA LYS A 118 -30.62 -13.69 -1.61
C LYS A 118 -31.76 -14.65 -1.65
N VAL A 119 -31.50 -15.94 -1.56
CA VAL A 119 -32.55 -17.01 -1.54
C VAL A 119 -32.91 -17.37 -0.10
N PHE A 120 -31.90 -17.50 0.74
CA PHE A 120 -32.06 -17.94 2.12
C PHE A 120 -32.91 -16.98 2.96
N VAL A 121 -32.67 -15.67 2.87
CA VAL A 121 -33.38 -14.66 3.68
C VAL A 121 -34.90 -14.67 3.40
N PRO A 122 -35.40 -14.62 2.15
CA PRO A 122 -36.82 -14.72 1.87
C PRO A 122 -37.45 -16.04 2.38
N VAL A 123 -36.74 -17.17 2.26
CA VAL A 123 -37.21 -18.47 2.75
C VAL A 123 -37.35 -18.44 4.27
N VAL A 124 -36.40 -17.91 5.00
CA VAL A 124 -36.46 -17.79 6.47
C VAL A 124 -37.60 -16.87 6.90
N ILE A 125 -37.80 -15.74 6.22
CA ILE A 125 -38.94 -14.84 6.49
C ILE A 125 -40.26 -15.61 6.30
N PHE A 126 -40.38 -16.36 5.22
CA PHE A 126 -41.58 -17.16 4.97
C PHE A 126 -41.80 -18.18 6.08
N ILE A 127 -40.75 -18.92 6.51
CA ILE A 127 -40.84 -19.89 7.61
C ILE A 127 -41.22 -19.21 8.92
N SER A 128 -40.66 -18.03 9.21
CA SER A 128 -41.01 -17.25 10.41
C SER A 128 -42.47 -16.85 10.43
N VAL A 129 -43.03 -16.36 9.31
CA VAL A 129 -44.43 -16.02 9.18
C VAL A 129 -45.31 -17.28 9.35
N LEU A 130 -44.93 -18.38 8.73
CA LEU A 130 -45.62 -19.65 8.88
C LEU A 130 -45.63 -20.15 10.34
N THR A 131 -44.49 -20.04 11.01
CA THR A 131 -44.33 -20.34 12.45
C THR A 131 -45.28 -19.50 13.28
N PHE A 132 -45.33 -18.16 13.02
CA PHE A 132 -46.25 -17.27 13.70
C PHE A 132 -47.70 -17.72 13.57
N VAL A 133 -48.16 -18.00 12.33
CA VAL A 133 -49.54 -18.43 12.03
C VAL A 133 -49.87 -19.75 12.70
N LEU A 134 -48.98 -20.75 12.64
CA LEU A 134 -49.19 -22.04 13.27
C LEU A 134 -49.32 -21.95 14.78
N TRP A 135 -48.43 -21.19 15.42
CA TRP A 135 -48.48 -20.96 16.88
C TRP A 135 -49.71 -20.13 17.30
N TRP A 136 -50.16 -19.19 16.45
CA TRP A 136 -51.37 -18.42 16.71
C TRP A 136 -52.63 -19.31 16.71
N ILE A 137 -52.69 -20.26 15.79
CA ILE A 137 -53.86 -21.16 15.64
C ILE A 137 -53.83 -22.30 16.68
N PHE A 138 -52.69 -23.00 16.76
CA PHE A 138 -52.57 -24.24 17.51
C PHE A 138 -51.81 -24.14 18.84
N GLY A 139 -51.19 -23.01 19.12
CA GLY A 139 -50.32 -22.80 20.30
C GLY A 139 -51.11 -22.72 21.61
N ALA A 140 -50.39 -22.95 22.73
CA ALA A 140 -50.89 -22.74 24.09
C ALA A 140 -51.04 -21.28 24.43
N GLU A 141 -51.91 -20.96 25.39
CA GLU A 141 -52.03 -19.59 25.91
C GLU A 141 -50.74 -19.14 26.69
N PRO A 142 -50.34 -17.91 26.56
CA PRO A 142 -50.89 -16.83 25.71
C PRO A 142 -50.44 -16.96 24.25
N LYS A 143 -51.36 -17.26 23.36
CA LYS A 143 -51.11 -17.62 21.95
C LYS A 143 -50.28 -16.55 21.23
N PHE A 144 -50.65 -15.26 21.33
CA PHE A 144 -49.92 -14.19 20.65
C PHE A 144 -48.47 -14.10 21.08
N PHE A 145 -48.22 -14.17 22.38
CA PHE A 145 -46.88 -14.08 22.93
C PHE A 145 -46.00 -15.25 22.44
N ASN A 146 -46.52 -16.47 22.50
CA ASN A 146 -45.83 -17.68 22.06
C ASN A 146 -45.60 -17.65 20.54
N ALA A 147 -46.58 -17.24 19.74
CA ALA A 147 -46.44 -17.08 18.30
C ALA A 147 -45.33 -16.06 17.93
N PHE A 148 -45.33 -14.90 18.60
CA PHE A 148 -44.37 -13.85 18.36
C PHE A 148 -42.94 -14.27 18.75
N VAL A 149 -42.75 -14.84 19.92
CA VAL A 149 -41.44 -15.29 20.42
C VAL A 149 -40.84 -16.34 19.52
N ASN A 150 -41.64 -17.36 19.10
CA ASN A 150 -41.17 -18.46 18.25
C ASN A 150 -40.85 -17.96 16.82
N ALA A 151 -41.66 -17.07 16.26
CA ALA A 151 -41.34 -16.46 14.96
C ALA A 151 -40.05 -15.59 15.00
N LEU A 152 -39.91 -14.83 16.07
CA LEU A 152 -38.69 -14.05 16.29
C LEU A 152 -37.44 -14.91 16.49
N ALA A 153 -37.59 -16.04 17.23
CA ALA A 153 -36.51 -17.00 17.42
C ALA A 153 -36.02 -17.58 16.09
N VAL A 154 -36.91 -17.91 15.16
CA VAL A 154 -36.57 -18.39 13.81
C VAL A 154 -35.72 -17.34 13.09
N LEU A 155 -36.09 -16.05 13.12
CA LEU A 155 -35.35 -14.99 12.46
C LEU A 155 -33.95 -14.79 13.08
N ILE A 156 -33.84 -14.84 14.40
CA ILE A 156 -32.56 -14.61 15.11
C ILE A 156 -31.61 -15.77 14.86
N ILE A 157 -32.08 -17.02 15.00
CA ILE A 157 -31.24 -18.23 14.85
C ILE A 157 -30.78 -18.42 13.40
N ALA A 158 -31.65 -18.12 12.46
CA ALA A 158 -31.34 -18.29 11.03
C ALA A 158 -30.48 -17.20 10.43
N CYS A 159 -30.06 -16.17 11.19
CA CYS A 159 -29.24 -15.11 10.65
C CYS A 159 -27.86 -15.62 10.22
N PRO A 160 -27.44 -15.53 8.94
CA PRO A 160 -26.08 -15.85 8.50
C PRO A 160 -25.08 -14.69 8.75
N CYS A 161 -25.28 -13.95 9.85
CA CYS A 161 -24.55 -12.70 10.14
C CYS A 161 -23.04 -12.91 10.21
N ALA A 162 -22.58 -14.03 10.80
CA ALA A 162 -21.17 -14.37 10.89
C ALA A 162 -20.54 -14.55 9.49
N LEU A 163 -21.25 -15.20 8.57
CA LEU A 163 -20.76 -15.47 7.21
C LEU A 163 -20.69 -14.18 6.38
N GLY A 164 -21.65 -13.27 6.56
CA GLY A 164 -21.70 -11.99 5.85
C GLY A 164 -20.66 -10.95 6.32
N LEU A 165 -20.18 -11.05 7.57
CA LEU A 165 -19.23 -10.09 8.14
C LEU A 165 -17.79 -10.62 8.23
N ALA A 166 -17.61 -11.91 8.50
CA ALA A 166 -16.28 -12.48 8.74
C ALA A 166 -15.37 -12.36 7.49
N THR A 167 -15.89 -12.70 6.32
CA THR A 167 -15.09 -12.67 5.07
C THR A 167 -14.65 -11.25 4.69
N PRO A 168 -15.51 -10.23 4.62
CA PRO A 168 -15.05 -8.85 4.34
C PRO A 168 -14.05 -8.35 5.36
N MET A 169 -14.26 -8.60 6.65
CA MET A 169 -13.35 -8.19 7.71
C MET A 169 -11.97 -8.83 7.57
N SER A 170 -11.91 -10.14 7.30
CA SER A 170 -10.66 -10.86 7.09
C SER A 170 -9.88 -10.31 5.88
N VAL A 171 -10.58 -10.02 4.78
CA VAL A 171 -9.98 -9.43 3.57
C VAL A 171 -9.42 -8.04 3.86
N VAL A 172 -10.20 -7.16 4.51
CA VAL A 172 -9.75 -5.80 4.83
C VAL A 172 -8.53 -5.83 5.75
N VAL A 173 -8.55 -6.67 6.79
CA VAL A 173 -7.40 -6.83 7.70
C VAL A 173 -6.19 -7.39 6.97
N GLY A 174 -6.38 -8.40 6.10
CA GLY A 174 -5.32 -8.99 5.29
C GLY A 174 -4.67 -7.99 4.34
N ILE A 175 -5.46 -7.21 3.61
CA ILE A 175 -4.99 -6.14 2.72
C ILE A 175 -4.23 -5.06 3.51
N GLY A 176 -4.79 -4.62 4.64
CA GLY A 176 -4.16 -3.62 5.50
C GLY A 176 -2.82 -4.11 6.08
N LYS A 177 -2.75 -5.37 6.53
CA LYS A 177 -1.51 -5.96 7.03
C LYS A 177 -0.47 -6.13 5.93
N GLY A 178 -0.90 -6.52 4.72
CA GLY A 178 -0.03 -6.56 3.54
C GLY A 178 0.58 -5.19 3.26
N ALA A 179 -0.25 -4.15 3.17
CA ALA A 179 0.20 -2.78 2.89
C ALA A 179 1.20 -2.26 3.93
N GLN A 180 0.98 -2.56 5.23
CA GLN A 180 1.93 -2.21 6.31
C GLN A 180 3.31 -2.89 6.16
N ASN A 181 3.38 -3.99 5.44
CA ASN A 181 4.64 -4.71 5.15
C ASN A 181 5.12 -4.48 3.71
N GLY A 182 4.68 -3.42 3.04
CA GLY A 182 5.09 -3.10 1.67
C GLY A 182 4.48 -3.99 0.58
N ILE A 183 3.54 -4.88 0.92
CA ILE A 183 2.89 -5.79 -0.02
C ILE A 183 1.54 -5.20 -0.45
N LEU A 184 1.46 -4.74 -1.69
CA LEU A 184 0.24 -4.16 -2.25
C LEU A 184 -0.62 -5.22 -2.94
N ILE A 185 -1.73 -5.58 -2.30
CA ILE A 185 -2.69 -6.56 -2.81
C ILE A 185 -3.68 -5.85 -3.71
N LYS A 186 -3.79 -6.25 -4.98
CA LYS A 186 -4.63 -5.59 -5.99
C LYS A 186 -6.13 -5.86 -5.83
N SER A 187 -6.51 -7.02 -5.27
CA SER A 187 -7.92 -7.39 -5.11
C SER A 187 -8.10 -8.47 -4.06
N ALA A 188 -9.30 -8.54 -3.49
CA ALA A 188 -9.71 -9.64 -2.59
C ALA A 188 -9.66 -11.01 -3.28
N GLU A 189 -9.93 -11.06 -4.59
CA GLU A 189 -9.83 -12.29 -5.39
C GLU A 189 -8.39 -12.82 -5.45
N ALA A 190 -7.41 -11.92 -5.63
CA ALA A 190 -5.99 -12.31 -5.64
C ALA A 190 -5.59 -12.92 -4.28
N LEU A 191 -6.05 -12.33 -3.17
CA LEU A 191 -5.77 -12.83 -1.83
C LEU A 191 -6.37 -14.25 -1.63
N GLU A 192 -7.61 -14.48 -2.07
CA GLU A 192 -8.25 -15.80 -1.98
C GLU A 192 -7.58 -16.86 -2.86
N GLN A 193 -7.11 -16.45 -4.08
CA GLN A 193 -6.45 -17.36 -4.99
C GLN A 193 -5.06 -17.78 -4.52
N MET A 194 -4.38 -16.96 -3.71
CA MET A 194 -3.05 -17.31 -3.19
C MET A 194 -3.03 -18.62 -2.41
N GLU A 195 -4.12 -18.97 -1.71
CA GLU A 195 -4.24 -20.26 -1.01
C GLU A 195 -4.15 -21.47 -1.95
N LYS A 196 -4.54 -21.32 -3.22
CA LYS A 196 -4.62 -22.39 -4.22
C LYS A 196 -3.36 -22.52 -5.09
N ILE A 197 -2.35 -21.68 -4.86
CA ILE A 197 -1.13 -21.68 -5.67
C ILE A 197 -0.25 -22.85 -5.26
N ASN A 198 0.08 -23.73 -6.24
CA ASN A 198 1.00 -24.83 -6.07
C ASN A 198 2.34 -24.59 -6.78
N VAL A 199 2.39 -23.66 -7.73
CA VAL A 199 3.59 -23.34 -8.51
C VAL A 199 3.76 -21.83 -8.53
N LEU A 200 4.95 -21.37 -8.14
CA LEU A 200 5.34 -19.97 -8.22
C LEU A 200 6.44 -19.82 -9.30
N ILE A 201 6.16 -19.03 -10.31
CA ILE A 201 7.14 -18.66 -11.34
C ILE A 201 7.54 -17.21 -11.06
N THR A 202 8.84 -16.99 -10.82
CA THR A 202 9.36 -15.66 -10.51
C THR A 202 10.51 -15.31 -11.44
N ASP A 203 10.56 -14.05 -11.87
CA ASP A 203 11.73 -13.52 -12.57
C ASP A 203 12.89 -13.34 -11.58
N LYS A 204 14.12 -13.45 -12.10
CA LYS A 204 15.33 -13.30 -11.28
C LYS A 204 15.69 -11.83 -11.08
N THR A 205 15.76 -11.06 -12.17
CA THR A 205 16.36 -9.72 -12.16
C THR A 205 15.39 -8.65 -11.69
N GLY A 206 15.73 -7.93 -10.62
CA GLY A 206 14.84 -6.91 -10.03
C GLY A 206 13.68 -7.47 -9.18
N THR A 207 13.57 -8.83 -9.09
CA THR A 207 12.58 -9.50 -8.23
C THR A 207 13.26 -10.30 -7.12
N LEU A 208 14.16 -11.23 -7.49
CA LEU A 208 15.00 -11.98 -6.53
C LEU A 208 16.32 -11.28 -6.23
N THR A 209 16.72 -10.36 -7.10
CA THR A 209 17.93 -9.55 -6.98
C THR A 209 17.56 -8.08 -7.04
N GLU A 210 18.40 -7.21 -6.51
CA GLU A 210 18.21 -5.75 -6.52
C GLU A 210 18.30 -5.13 -7.92
N GLY A 211 18.75 -5.90 -8.92
CA GLY A 211 18.96 -5.41 -10.28
C GLY A 211 20.11 -4.39 -10.41
N LYS A 212 20.87 -4.20 -9.35
CA LYS A 212 22.04 -3.31 -9.30
C LYS A 212 23.29 -4.16 -9.08
N PRO A 213 24.17 -4.32 -10.09
CA PRO A 213 25.44 -4.98 -9.90
C PRO A 213 26.28 -4.22 -8.87
N SER A 214 26.98 -4.94 -8.02
CA SER A 214 27.98 -4.42 -7.07
C SER A 214 29.24 -5.26 -7.12
N LEU A 215 30.39 -4.62 -6.87
CA LEU A 215 31.65 -5.30 -6.76
C LEU A 215 31.76 -5.93 -5.36
N GLU A 216 31.75 -7.26 -5.27
CA GLU A 216 31.88 -7.95 -3.97
C GLU A 216 33.32 -8.40 -3.68
N TYR A 217 34.01 -8.91 -4.68
CA TYR A 217 35.37 -9.45 -4.51
C TYR A 217 36.27 -9.07 -5.66
N VAL A 218 37.56 -8.86 -5.35
CA VAL A 218 38.63 -8.64 -6.33
C VAL A 218 39.70 -9.70 -6.11
N PHE A 219 40.05 -10.43 -7.17
CA PHE A 219 41.11 -11.43 -7.14
C PHE A 219 42.30 -10.90 -7.97
N PRO A 220 43.28 -10.22 -7.34
CA PRO A 220 44.42 -9.68 -8.05
C PRO A 220 45.34 -10.78 -8.55
N ALA A 221 45.88 -10.59 -9.76
CA ALA A 221 46.97 -11.42 -10.26
C ALA A 221 48.25 -11.18 -9.46
N LYS A 222 49.26 -12.12 -9.57
CA LYS A 222 50.56 -11.94 -8.92
C LYS A 222 51.10 -10.55 -9.27
N ASN A 223 51.60 -9.87 -8.25
CA ASN A 223 52.22 -8.53 -8.29
C ASN A 223 51.23 -7.33 -8.35
N TYR A 224 49.94 -7.54 -8.20
CA TYR A 224 48.96 -6.45 -8.08
C TYR A 224 48.23 -6.54 -6.74
N THR A 225 47.87 -5.36 -6.21
CA THR A 225 46.97 -5.25 -5.05
C THR A 225 45.54 -5.02 -5.50
N GLU A 226 44.59 -5.33 -4.63
CA GLU A 226 43.15 -5.07 -4.90
C GLU A 226 42.90 -3.62 -5.30
N ASN A 227 43.47 -2.66 -4.53
CA ASN A 227 43.33 -1.23 -4.81
C ASN A 227 43.90 -0.81 -6.18
N GLN A 228 45.02 -1.44 -6.60
CA GLN A 228 45.55 -1.17 -7.94
C GLN A 228 44.61 -1.66 -9.04
N ILE A 229 44.03 -2.85 -8.90
CA ILE A 229 43.06 -3.38 -9.87
C ILE A 229 41.81 -2.52 -9.91
N ILE A 230 41.24 -2.14 -8.75
CA ILE A 230 40.07 -1.28 -8.68
C ILE A 230 40.36 0.07 -9.36
N ASN A 231 41.47 0.72 -9.05
CA ASN A 231 41.82 2.02 -9.64
C ASN A 231 42.00 1.93 -11.17
N ILE A 232 42.66 0.89 -11.67
CA ILE A 232 42.82 0.68 -13.12
C ILE A 232 41.46 0.44 -13.78
N SER A 233 40.64 -0.44 -13.19
CA SER A 233 39.29 -0.76 -13.72
C SER A 233 38.39 0.46 -13.70
N ALA A 234 38.35 1.23 -12.61
CA ALA A 234 37.57 2.46 -12.50
C ALA A 234 38.02 3.50 -13.53
N SER A 235 39.34 3.64 -13.74
CA SER A 235 39.90 4.55 -14.74
C SER A 235 39.51 4.19 -16.17
N LEU A 236 39.52 2.90 -16.49
CA LEU A 236 39.08 2.39 -17.80
C LEU A 236 37.57 2.59 -18.02
N ASN A 237 36.78 2.43 -16.97
CA ASN A 237 35.33 2.51 -17.05
C ASN A 237 34.75 3.93 -16.78
N LYS A 238 35.59 4.93 -16.48
CA LYS A 238 35.16 6.28 -16.12
C LYS A 238 34.16 6.93 -17.08
N ASN A 239 34.28 6.66 -18.36
CA ASN A 239 33.42 7.20 -19.41
C ASN A 239 32.42 6.15 -19.98
N SER A 240 32.31 4.99 -19.36
CA SER A 240 31.41 3.93 -19.80
C SER A 240 30.01 4.12 -19.19
N GLU A 241 28.98 4.08 -20.01
CA GLU A 241 27.59 4.08 -19.57
C GLU A 241 27.04 2.66 -19.31
N HIS A 242 27.86 1.65 -19.45
CA HIS A 242 27.46 0.26 -19.23
C HIS A 242 27.08 0.02 -17.75
N PRO A 243 25.97 -0.68 -17.47
CA PRO A 243 25.54 -0.91 -16.07
C PRO A 243 26.60 -1.51 -15.14
N LEU A 244 27.48 -2.38 -15.66
CA LEU A 244 28.58 -2.96 -14.89
C LEU A 244 29.69 -1.96 -14.54
N SER A 245 29.86 -0.89 -15.29
CA SER A 245 30.87 0.15 -14.97
C SER A 245 30.50 0.95 -13.74
N LYS A 246 29.20 1.03 -13.42
CA LYS A 246 28.72 1.71 -12.20
C LYS A 246 28.93 0.87 -10.93
N ALA A 247 29.30 -0.39 -11.10
CA ALA A 247 29.57 -1.32 -9.99
C ALA A 247 31.02 -1.30 -9.53
N ILE A 248 31.92 -0.65 -10.29
CA ILE A 248 33.36 -0.52 -10.03
C ILE A 248 33.67 0.88 -9.53
#